data_ff93b1153ae8b515a4fa618c6618f79e
#
_entry.id   ff93b1153ae8b515a4fa618c6618f79e
#
_cell.length_a   1.000
_cell.length_b   1.000
_cell.length_c   1.000
_cell.angle_alpha   90.00
_cell.angle_beta   90.00
_cell.angle_gamma   90.00
#
_symmetry.space_group_name_H-M   'P 1'
#
loop_
_entity.id
_entity.type
_entity.pdbx_description
1 polymer ?
#
loop_
_entity_poly.entity_id
_entity_poly.type
_entity_poly.pdbx_seq_one_letter_code
_entity_poly.pdbx_strand_id
1 'polypeptide(L)'
;MPYNAMKNRAFVPEEKFMREALSLAEEAFSADEVPVGAVVVKDGKVIGRGRNRREEHQSVLGHAELEAMEQAAKVLGSWRLTGCTLYVTLEPCPMCAGATVNARVDRIVFGTEDEAMGACGTAVSVTSLKNAFKPELYRGLLCEECTAILRRFFKARRAEQTEK
;
A
#
# COMPACT_ATOMS: atom_id res chain seq x y z
N MET A 1 -1.91 -33.87 -0.32
CA MET A 1 -2.23 -33.01 0.84
C MET A 1 -3.57 -32.35 0.61
N PRO A 2 -4.55 -32.54 1.46
CA PRO A 2 -5.84 -31.90 1.26
C PRO A 2 -5.69 -30.39 1.40
N TYR A 3 -6.35 -29.66 0.51
CA TYR A 3 -6.38 -28.19 0.41
C TYR A 3 -6.69 -27.46 1.75
N ASN A 4 -7.33 -28.12 2.70
CA ASN A 4 -7.69 -27.58 4.01
C ASN A 4 -6.54 -27.55 5.05
N ALA A 5 -5.44 -28.23 4.82
CA ALA A 5 -4.35 -28.29 5.81
C ALA A 5 -3.44 -27.05 5.80
N MET A 6 -3.50 -26.21 4.75
CA MET A 6 -2.72 -24.96 4.66
C MET A 6 -3.43 -23.73 5.23
N LYS A 7 -4.72 -23.79 5.51
CA LYS A 7 -5.50 -22.65 6.02
C LYS A 7 -5.37 -22.37 7.52
N ASN A 8 -4.62 -23.15 8.27
CA ASN A 8 -4.57 -23.05 9.74
C ASN A 8 -3.28 -22.43 10.31
N ARG A 9 -2.41 -21.84 9.50
CA ARG A 9 -1.39 -20.93 10.03
C ARG A 9 -1.94 -19.52 10.01
N ALA A 10 -2.08 -18.91 11.18
CA ALA A 10 -2.41 -17.50 11.31
C ALA A 10 -1.41 -16.69 10.44
N PHE A 11 -1.93 -15.80 9.58
CA PHE A 11 -1.10 -14.92 8.77
C PHE A 11 -0.31 -13.99 9.69
N VAL A 12 1.00 -13.89 9.45
CA VAL A 12 1.89 -12.96 10.15
C VAL A 12 2.53 -12.05 9.10
N PRO A 13 2.30 -10.72 9.19
CA PRO A 13 2.98 -9.78 8.31
C PRO A 13 4.51 -9.89 8.42
N GLU A 14 5.20 -9.83 7.28
CA GLU A 14 6.67 -9.97 7.23
C GLU A 14 7.33 -8.61 6.96
N GLU A 15 8.24 -8.21 7.84
CA GLU A 15 8.97 -6.94 7.74
C GLU A 15 9.69 -6.75 6.41
N LYS A 16 10.26 -7.82 5.85
CA LYS A 16 11.04 -7.74 4.60
C LYS A 16 10.26 -7.10 3.44
N PHE A 17 8.95 -7.36 3.37
CA PHE A 17 8.10 -6.77 2.32
C PHE A 17 7.78 -5.30 2.60
N MET A 18 7.59 -4.92 3.85
CA MET A 18 7.44 -3.51 4.21
C MET A 18 8.74 -2.74 3.99
N ARG A 19 9.90 -3.35 4.23
CA ARG A 19 11.20 -2.73 3.92
C ARG A 19 11.38 -2.51 2.42
N GLU A 20 10.91 -3.42 1.58
CA GLU A 20 10.89 -3.22 0.13
C GLU A 20 9.94 -2.07 -0.26
N ALA A 21 8.77 -1.98 0.35
CA ALA A 21 7.86 -0.85 0.17
C ALA A 21 8.49 0.48 0.63
N LEU A 22 9.21 0.49 1.76
CA LEU A 22 9.96 1.66 2.22
C LEU A 22 11.08 2.08 1.25
N SER A 23 11.78 1.12 0.64
CA SER A 23 12.77 1.41 -0.41
C SER A 23 12.14 2.14 -1.60
N LEU A 24 10.96 1.71 -2.02
CA LEU A 24 10.19 2.38 -3.07
C LEU A 24 9.70 3.78 -2.63
N ALA A 25 9.36 3.95 -1.36
CA ALA A 25 9.04 5.26 -0.79
C ALA A 25 10.27 6.21 -0.82
N GLU A 26 11.47 5.70 -0.54
CA GLU A 26 12.71 6.49 -0.69
C GLU A 26 12.97 6.89 -2.16
N GLU A 27 12.68 6.02 -3.11
CA GLU A 27 12.75 6.37 -4.54
C GLU A 27 11.76 7.50 -4.88
N ALA A 28 10.52 7.43 -4.36
CA ALA A 28 9.53 8.49 -4.53
C ALA A 28 10.02 9.81 -3.91
N PHE A 29 10.58 9.76 -2.71
CA PHE A 29 11.20 10.93 -2.04
C PHE A 29 12.27 11.57 -2.94
N SER A 30 13.18 10.77 -3.48
CA SER A 30 14.25 11.23 -4.36
C SER A 30 13.74 11.80 -5.69
N ALA A 31 12.56 11.40 -6.13
CA ALA A 31 11.87 11.94 -7.31
C ALA A 31 10.92 13.12 -6.98
N ASP A 32 11.01 13.65 -5.77
CA ASP A 32 10.19 14.78 -5.31
C ASP A 32 8.68 14.48 -5.25
N GLU A 33 8.35 13.23 -5.05
CA GLU A 33 7.00 12.73 -4.81
C GLU A 33 6.74 12.46 -3.33
N VAL A 34 5.49 12.56 -2.89
CA VAL A 34 5.12 12.12 -1.54
C VAL A 34 5.59 10.68 -1.34
N PRO A 35 6.41 10.38 -0.32
CA PRO A 35 7.12 9.11 -0.21
C PRO A 35 6.22 7.98 0.27
N VAL A 36 5.53 7.37 -0.65
CA VAL A 36 4.72 6.17 -0.45
C VAL A 36 5.20 5.09 -1.41
N GLY A 37 5.43 3.90 -0.87
CA GLY A 37 5.79 2.71 -1.61
C GLY A 37 4.86 1.55 -1.28
N ALA A 38 4.66 0.67 -2.24
CA ALA A 38 3.80 -0.50 -2.09
C ALA A 38 4.34 -1.71 -2.87
N VAL A 39 4.13 -2.89 -2.30
CA VAL A 39 4.38 -4.17 -2.99
C VAL A 39 3.18 -5.09 -2.85
N VAL A 40 2.93 -5.89 -3.87
CA VAL A 40 1.94 -6.98 -3.85
C VAL A 40 2.68 -8.30 -3.78
N VAL A 41 2.33 -9.12 -2.80
CA VAL A 41 2.98 -10.41 -2.51
C VAL A 41 2.00 -11.54 -2.72
N LYS A 42 2.42 -12.59 -3.41
CA LYS A 42 1.71 -13.85 -3.53
C LYS A 42 2.67 -15.01 -3.34
N ASP A 43 2.28 -15.99 -2.51
CA ASP A 43 3.08 -17.19 -2.22
C ASP A 43 4.54 -16.86 -1.83
N GLY A 44 4.71 -15.83 -0.98
CA GLY A 44 6.02 -15.38 -0.51
C GLY A 44 6.89 -14.64 -1.53
N LYS A 45 6.33 -14.28 -2.69
CA LYS A 45 7.04 -13.57 -3.75
C LYS A 45 6.39 -12.23 -4.06
N VAL A 46 7.20 -11.19 -4.24
CA VAL A 46 6.73 -9.89 -4.74
C VAL A 46 6.43 -10.02 -6.22
N ILE A 47 5.19 -9.76 -6.60
CA ILE A 47 4.71 -9.81 -7.99
C ILE A 47 4.28 -8.44 -8.54
N GLY A 48 4.26 -7.42 -7.70
CA GLY A 48 3.98 -6.06 -8.09
C GLY A 48 4.66 -5.07 -7.17
N ARG A 49 5.19 -3.98 -7.74
CA ARG A 49 5.86 -2.88 -7.04
C ARG A 49 5.31 -1.56 -7.54
N GLY A 50 5.19 -0.60 -6.66
CA GLY A 50 4.76 0.74 -7.01
C GLY A 50 5.26 1.78 -6.04
N ARG A 51 5.41 3.00 -6.53
CA ARG A 51 5.64 4.19 -5.74
C ARG A 51 4.77 5.34 -6.23
N ASN A 52 4.61 6.37 -5.45
CA ASN A 52 3.87 7.55 -5.88
C ASN A 52 4.59 8.21 -7.08
N ARG A 53 3.81 8.48 -8.13
CA ARG A 53 4.25 9.15 -9.38
C ARG A 53 3.24 10.19 -9.85
N ARG A 54 2.49 10.76 -8.92
CA ARG A 54 1.41 11.70 -9.26
C ARG A 54 1.92 12.92 -10.04
N GLU A 55 2.98 13.54 -9.57
CA GLU A 55 3.61 14.69 -10.23
C GLU A 55 4.38 14.27 -11.49
N GLU A 56 5.16 13.20 -11.40
CA GLU A 56 5.98 12.68 -12.52
C GLU A 56 5.13 12.34 -13.76
N HIS A 57 3.99 11.69 -13.55
CA HIS A 57 3.09 11.30 -14.63
C HIS A 57 1.92 12.27 -14.87
N GLN A 58 1.79 13.33 -14.05
CA GLN A 58 0.60 14.22 -14.06
C GLN A 58 -0.69 13.39 -14.03
N SER A 59 -0.74 12.41 -13.14
CA SER A 59 -1.80 11.42 -13.06
C SER A 59 -2.53 11.46 -11.71
N VAL A 60 -3.85 11.59 -11.75
CA VAL A 60 -4.68 11.47 -10.53
C VAL A 60 -4.66 10.05 -9.95
N LEU A 61 -4.27 9.05 -10.76
CA LEU A 61 -4.16 7.64 -10.39
C LEU A 61 -2.74 7.23 -9.98
N GLY A 62 -1.78 8.15 -9.97
CA GLY A 62 -0.36 7.90 -9.74
C GLY A 62 0.01 7.56 -8.29
N HIS A 63 -0.72 6.66 -7.66
CA HIS A 63 -0.49 6.15 -6.32
C HIS A 63 0.26 4.82 -6.33
N ALA A 64 1.11 4.60 -5.32
CA ALA A 64 1.93 3.41 -5.17
C ALA A 64 1.12 2.11 -5.24
N GLU A 65 -0.01 2.08 -4.57
CA GLU A 65 -0.88 0.92 -4.46
C GLU A 65 -1.47 0.51 -5.81
N LEU A 66 -1.92 1.49 -6.60
CA LEU A 66 -2.48 1.23 -7.93
C LEU A 66 -1.42 0.69 -8.88
N GLU A 67 -0.22 1.26 -8.89
CA GLU A 67 0.90 0.79 -9.69
C GLU A 67 1.29 -0.65 -9.34
N ALA A 68 1.40 -0.95 -8.04
CA ALA A 68 1.72 -2.29 -7.56
C ALA A 68 0.64 -3.31 -7.94
N MET A 69 -0.64 -2.98 -7.77
CA MET A 69 -1.74 -3.87 -8.13
C MET A 69 -1.86 -4.08 -9.64
N GLU A 70 -1.67 -3.04 -10.45
CA GLU A 70 -1.66 -3.16 -11.92
C GLU A 70 -0.53 -4.08 -12.40
N GLN A 71 0.66 -3.94 -11.85
CA GLN A 71 1.79 -4.82 -12.17
C GLN A 71 1.49 -6.27 -11.76
N ALA A 72 0.94 -6.49 -10.57
CA ALA A 72 0.56 -7.81 -10.10
C ALA A 72 -0.52 -8.46 -10.99
N ALA A 73 -1.53 -7.69 -11.40
CA ALA A 73 -2.57 -8.16 -12.30
C ALA A 73 -2.01 -8.62 -13.65
N LYS A 74 -1.05 -7.88 -14.20
CA LYS A 74 -0.35 -8.26 -15.45
C LYS A 74 0.46 -9.54 -15.28
N VAL A 75 1.19 -9.68 -14.18
CA VAL A 75 1.96 -10.91 -13.88
C VAL A 75 1.04 -12.12 -13.77
N LEU A 76 -0.12 -11.98 -13.11
CA LEU A 76 -1.08 -13.07 -12.93
C LEU A 76 -1.96 -13.32 -14.15
N GLY A 77 -2.00 -12.38 -15.10
CA GLY A 77 -2.96 -12.43 -16.23
C GLY A 77 -4.41 -12.38 -15.74
N SER A 78 -4.67 -11.72 -14.61
CA SER A 78 -5.98 -11.64 -13.97
C SER A 78 -6.11 -10.34 -13.18
N TRP A 79 -7.27 -9.69 -13.29
CA TRP A 79 -7.58 -8.53 -12.44
C TRP A 79 -7.89 -8.94 -10.99
N ARG A 80 -8.24 -10.22 -10.76
CA ARG A 80 -8.44 -10.76 -9.42
C ARG A 80 -7.10 -11.05 -8.76
N LEU A 81 -6.83 -10.39 -7.65
CA LEU A 81 -5.63 -10.55 -6.85
C LEU A 81 -5.88 -11.46 -5.63
N THR A 82 -6.68 -12.49 -5.83
CA THR A 82 -7.00 -13.49 -4.79
C THR A 82 -5.71 -14.18 -4.31
N GLY A 83 -5.56 -14.31 -3.02
CA GLY A 83 -4.36 -14.87 -2.40
C GLY A 83 -3.20 -13.88 -2.27
N CYS A 84 -3.39 -12.62 -2.71
CA CYS A 84 -2.36 -11.59 -2.60
C CYS A 84 -2.47 -10.78 -1.31
N THR A 85 -1.34 -10.27 -0.87
CA THR A 85 -1.22 -9.30 0.21
C THR A 85 -0.59 -8.02 -0.32
N LEU A 86 -1.25 -6.89 -0.11
CA LEU A 86 -0.69 -5.57 -0.37
C LEU A 86 0.04 -5.07 0.88
N TYR A 87 1.33 -4.75 0.75
CA TYR A 87 2.10 -4.02 1.75
C TYR A 87 2.27 -2.58 1.26
N VAL A 88 1.93 -1.61 2.08
CA VAL A 88 2.03 -0.18 1.75
C VAL A 88 2.48 0.62 2.96
N THR A 89 3.34 1.60 2.75
CA THR A 89 3.94 2.39 3.84
C THR A 89 2.94 3.32 4.53
N LEU A 90 1.93 3.80 3.80
CA LEU A 90 0.86 4.66 4.31
C LEU A 90 -0.50 3.99 4.09
N GLU A 91 -1.40 4.15 5.05
CA GLU A 91 -2.80 3.67 4.93
C GLU A 91 -3.41 4.12 3.60
N PRO A 92 -4.03 3.20 2.83
CA PRO A 92 -4.65 3.54 1.55
C PRO A 92 -5.74 4.61 1.67
N CYS A 93 -5.74 5.55 0.72
CA CYS A 93 -6.83 6.52 0.55
C CYS A 93 -8.11 5.84 0.01
N PRO A 94 -9.26 6.54 -0.08
CA PRO A 94 -10.50 5.93 -0.58
C PRO A 94 -10.40 5.33 -1.97
N MET A 95 -9.65 5.95 -2.88
CA MET A 95 -9.42 5.42 -4.24
C MET A 95 -8.69 4.09 -4.19
N CYS A 96 -7.58 4.01 -3.45
CA CYS A 96 -6.75 2.81 -3.36
C CYS A 96 -7.41 1.70 -2.54
N ALA A 97 -8.07 2.04 -1.44
CA ALA A 97 -8.86 1.09 -0.67
C ALA A 97 -9.99 0.48 -1.51
N GLY A 98 -10.69 1.31 -2.29
CA GLY A 98 -11.69 0.84 -3.25
C GLY A 98 -11.10 -0.10 -4.30
N ALA A 99 -9.92 0.20 -4.80
CA ALA A 99 -9.22 -0.65 -5.76
C ALA A 99 -8.87 -2.03 -5.15
N THR A 100 -8.46 -2.10 -3.89
CA THR A 100 -8.19 -3.39 -3.20
C THR A 100 -9.46 -4.24 -3.08
N VAL A 101 -10.58 -3.61 -2.78
CA VAL A 101 -11.90 -4.28 -2.72
C VAL A 101 -12.28 -4.82 -4.09
N ASN A 102 -12.17 -3.99 -5.13
CA ASN A 102 -12.47 -4.38 -6.51
C ASN A 102 -11.58 -5.54 -6.98
N ALA A 103 -10.28 -5.47 -6.70
CA ALA A 103 -9.30 -6.47 -7.11
C ALA A 103 -9.34 -7.76 -6.27
N ARG A 104 -10.12 -7.83 -5.21
CA ARG A 104 -10.18 -8.99 -4.29
C ARG A 104 -8.83 -9.30 -3.63
N VAL A 105 -8.12 -8.28 -3.21
CA VAL A 105 -6.89 -8.44 -2.43
C VAL A 105 -7.23 -9.04 -1.06
N ASP A 106 -6.63 -10.15 -0.70
CA ASP A 106 -6.98 -10.86 0.54
C ASP A 106 -6.58 -10.08 1.80
N ARG A 107 -5.44 -9.39 1.76
CA ARG A 107 -4.87 -8.71 2.94
C ARG A 107 -4.23 -7.38 2.57
N ILE A 108 -4.40 -6.42 3.46
CA ILE A 108 -3.71 -5.12 3.40
C ILE A 108 -2.89 -4.97 4.67
N VAL A 109 -1.59 -4.79 4.52
CA VAL A 109 -0.65 -4.47 5.60
C VAL A 109 -0.14 -3.05 5.37
N PHE A 110 -0.43 -2.13 6.29
CA PHE A 110 0.06 -0.76 6.17
C PHE A 110 0.87 -0.33 7.40
N GLY A 111 1.85 0.55 7.15
CA GLY A 111 2.79 0.99 8.18
C GLY A 111 2.18 2.03 9.09
N THR A 112 1.84 3.20 8.56
CA THR A 112 1.28 4.30 9.35
C THR A 112 -0.14 4.66 8.93
N GLU A 113 -0.94 5.09 9.89
CA GLU A 113 -2.30 5.57 9.68
C GLU A 113 -2.29 6.97 9.04
N ASP A 114 -3.35 7.27 8.28
CA ASP A 114 -3.60 8.58 7.71
C ASP A 114 -4.90 9.16 8.27
N GLU A 115 -4.80 10.13 9.17
CA GLU A 115 -5.96 10.74 9.81
C GLU A 115 -6.84 11.54 8.85
N ALA A 116 -6.26 12.06 7.76
CA ALA A 116 -6.98 12.87 6.78
C ALA A 116 -7.69 12.04 5.71
N MET A 117 -7.01 11.04 5.16
CA MET A 117 -7.46 10.31 3.97
C MET A 117 -7.45 8.79 4.14
N GLY A 118 -7.06 8.28 5.30
CA GLY A 118 -6.99 6.85 5.56
C GLY A 118 -8.37 6.17 5.46
N ALA A 119 -8.51 5.23 4.54
CA ALA A 119 -9.79 4.63 4.20
C ALA A 119 -9.90 3.14 4.59
N CYS A 120 -8.97 2.68 5.42
CA CYS A 120 -8.97 1.35 6.04
C CYS A 120 -9.37 1.41 7.53
N GLY A 121 -10.18 2.38 7.92
CA GLY A 121 -10.75 2.53 9.24
C GLY A 121 -10.33 3.78 10.02
N THR A 122 -9.34 4.56 9.58
CA THR A 122 -8.87 5.73 10.33
C THR A 122 -9.78 6.95 10.09
N ALA A 123 -9.85 7.48 8.86
CA ALA A 123 -10.77 8.56 8.52
C ALA A 123 -12.14 8.02 8.08
N VAL A 124 -12.14 6.95 7.30
CA VAL A 124 -13.33 6.25 6.80
C VAL A 124 -12.99 4.78 6.60
N SER A 125 -13.99 3.91 6.45
CA SER A 125 -13.78 2.48 6.20
C SER A 125 -14.41 2.04 4.88
N VAL A 126 -13.69 2.16 3.78
CA VAL A 126 -14.09 1.64 2.47
C VAL A 126 -13.96 0.11 2.41
N THR A 127 -13.04 -0.44 3.18
CA THR A 127 -12.78 -1.89 3.24
C THR A 127 -13.83 -2.69 4.03
N SER A 128 -14.83 -2.03 4.62
CA SER A 128 -15.91 -2.66 5.37
C SER A 128 -17.30 -2.41 4.80
N LEU A 129 -17.40 -2.08 3.53
CA LEU A 129 -18.68 -1.90 2.83
C LEU A 129 -19.55 -3.16 2.95
N LYS A 130 -20.84 -2.98 3.28
CA LYS A 130 -21.75 -4.04 3.73
C LYS A 130 -21.79 -5.28 2.83
N ASN A 131 -21.87 -5.10 1.54
CA ASN A 131 -22.05 -6.19 0.57
C ASN A 131 -20.83 -6.36 -0.36
N ALA A 132 -19.67 -5.85 0.03
CA ALA A 132 -18.45 -5.93 -0.76
C ALA A 132 -17.48 -6.97 -0.19
N PHE A 133 -16.48 -7.32 -0.99
CA PHE A 133 -15.33 -8.08 -0.53
C PHE A 133 -14.62 -7.32 0.58
N LYS A 134 -14.17 -8.01 1.61
CA LYS A 134 -13.52 -7.41 2.78
C LYS A 134 -12.12 -7.96 2.94
N PRO A 135 -11.07 -7.19 2.59
CA PRO A 135 -9.70 -7.59 2.90
C PRO A 135 -9.47 -7.63 4.41
N GLU A 136 -8.61 -8.53 4.85
CA GLU A 136 -8.09 -8.50 6.22
C GLU A 136 -7.09 -7.34 6.36
N LEU A 137 -7.14 -6.62 7.48
CA LEU A 137 -6.31 -5.44 7.73
C LEU A 137 -5.28 -5.70 8.81
N TYR A 138 -4.04 -5.33 8.54
CA TYR A 138 -2.92 -5.35 9.48
C TYR A 138 -2.25 -3.99 9.48
N ARG A 139 -2.16 -3.35 10.63
CA ARG A 139 -1.66 -1.98 10.77
C ARG A 139 -0.45 -1.89 11.69
N GLY A 140 0.42 -0.93 11.45
CA GLY A 140 1.50 -0.59 12.35
C GLY A 140 2.82 -1.29 12.08
N LEU A 141 2.95 -2.07 11.00
CA LEU A 141 4.22 -2.71 10.66
C LEU A 141 5.25 -1.65 10.24
N LEU A 142 6.36 -1.54 10.97
CA LEU A 142 7.38 -0.51 10.80
C LEU A 142 6.80 0.92 10.80
N CYS A 143 5.82 1.15 11.66
CA CYS A 143 5.08 2.42 11.74
C CYS A 143 6.02 3.63 11.93
N GLU A 144 7.06 3.52 12.77
CA GLU A 144 7.98 4.62 13.04
C GLU A 144 8.77 5.01 11.80
N GLU A 145 9.31 4.05 11.06
CA GLU A 145 10.05 4.29 9.81
C GLU A 145 9.14 4.85 8.72
N CYS A 146 7.93 4.32 8.58
CA CYS A 146 6.94 4.81 7.61
C CYS A 146 6.49 6.25 7.93
N THR A 147 6.33 6.59 9.20
CA THR A 147 6.01 7.94 9.64
C THR A 147 7.19 8.89 9.44
N ALA A 148 8.39 8.44 9.75
CA ALA A 148 9.60 9.26 9.68
C ALA A 148 9.90 9.77 8.26
N ILE A 149 9.74 8.94 7.25
CA ILE A 149 9.99 9.36 5.85
C ILE A 149 8.98 10.42 5.39
N LEU A 150 7.72 10.30 5.77
CA LEU A 150 6.68 11.29 5.48
C LEU A 150 6.98 12.63 6.19
N ARG A 151 7.33 12.59 7.47
CA ARG A 151 7.69 13.79 8.23
C ARG A 151 8.89 14.51 7.63
N ARG A 152 9.91 13.77 7.23
CA ARG A 152 11.12 14.32 6.58
C ARG A 152 10.77 15.02 5.27
N PHE A 153 9.92 14.44 4.46
CA PHE A 153 9.46 15.01 3.20
C PHE A 153 8.69 16.32 3.40
N PHE A 154 7.67 16.32 4.24
CA PHE A 154 6.85 17.50 4.47
C PHE A 154 7.61 18.62 5.19
N LYS A 155 8.57 18.29 6.05
CA LYS A 155 9.47 19.25 6.65
C LYS A 155 10.34 19.98 5.59
N ALA A 156 10.91 19.23 4.66
CA ALA A 156 11.68 19.77 3.54
C ALA A 156 10.82 20.69 2.65
N ARG A 157 9.60 20.29 2.33
CA ARG A 157 8.65 21.09 1.53
C ARG A 157 8.29 22.42 2.21
N ARG A 158 8.04 22.41 3.51
CA ARG A 158 7.74 23.66 4.26
C ARG A 158 8.94 24.62 4.26
N ALA A 159 10.16 24.12 4.37
CA ALA A 159 11.36 24.95 4.32
C ALA A 159 11.49 25.67 2.97
N GLU A 160 11.26 24.97 1.84
CA GLU A 160 11.29 25.55 0.48
C GLU A 160 10.23 26.64 0.28
N GLN A 161 9.06 26.54 0.93
CA GLN A 161 8.00 27.55 0.85
C GLN A 161 8.30 28.80 1.65
N THR A 162 9.15 28.73 2.66
CA THR A 162 9.50 29.87 3.51
C THR A 162 10.59 30.72 2.90
N GLU A 163 11.35 30.19 1.93
CA GLU A 163 12.44 30.90 1.24
C GLU A 163 11.96 31.66 -0.03
N LYS A 164 10.68 31.56 -0.40
CA LYS A 164 10.03 32.30 -1.49
C LYS A 164 9.18 33.46 -0.98
#